data_d4fe2d4be837cf9ec905e42f0a8e236e
#
_entry.id   d4fe2d4be837cf9ec905e42f0a8e236e
#
_cell.length_a   1.000
_cell.length_b   1.000
_cell.length_c   1.000
_cell.angle_alpha   90.00
_cell.angle_beta   90.00
_cell.angle_gamma   90.00
#
_symmetry.space_group_name_H-M   'P 1'
#
loop_
_entity.id
_entity.type
_entity.pdbx_description
1 polymer ?
#
loop_
_entity_poly.entity_id
_entity_poly.type
_entity_poly.pdbx_seq_one_letter_code
_entity_poly.pdbx_strand_id
1 'polypeptide(L)'
;MNTYVADYSALLHRANEAVTAALGPTPDGVEVAEALRTSDSLAGRIDHTLLKADATRSAIETLCGEAIEHKFASVCVNTRWVPTAAERLAGSGVMVCTVVGFPLGAMTRLAKAEEARIAVAEGADEVDMVLDIGGLLSSDLAAVYDDILGVVGAARPAPVKVILETSMLNDDQKAIACLIAARTGAAYVKTSTGFGGGGANAHDIALMRAMVGEALGVKASGAVRSREDARAMLKAGADRIGASSSVAIVSGDEAAAGGY
;
A
#
# COMPACT_ATOMS: atom_id res chain seq x y z
N MET A 1 8.97 -4.61 -30.52
CA MET A 1 7.61 -4.17 -30.19
C MET A 1 7.75 -2.90 -29.37
N ASN A 2 7.38 -1.75 -29.94
CA ASN A 2 7.39 -0.46 -29.22
C ASN A 2 6.33 -0.52 -28.13
N THR A 3 6.73 -0.69 -26.87
CA THR A 3 5.88 -0.47 -25.73
C THR A 3 5.59 1.03 -25.69
N TYR A 4 4.36 1.41 -25.97
CA TYR A 4 3.86 2.77 -25.77
C TYR A 4 4.02 3.09 -24.28
N VAL A 5 5.08 3.78 -23.90
CA VAL A 5 5.21 4.40 -22.59
C VAL A 5 4.27 5.60 -22.65
N ALA A 6 3.15 5.56 -21.92
CA ALA A 6 2.25 6.68 -21.85
C ALA A 6 3.02 7.90 -21.31
N ASP A 7 2.91 9.03 -21.98
CA ASP A 7 3.52 10.27 -21.52
C ASP A 7 2.62 10.93 -20.47
N TYR A 8 3.06 10.85 -19.22
CA TYR A 8 2.36 11.45 -18.09
C TYR A 8 2.85 12.87 -17.74
N SER A 9 3.70 13.50 -18.56
CA SER A 9 4.31 14.81 -18.23
C SER A 9 3.27 15.92 -18.00
N ALA A 10 2.24 15.98 -18.83
CA ALA A 10 1.16 16.97 -18.68
C ALA A 10 0.34 16.72 -17.42
N LEU A 11 0.10 15.44 -17.06
CA LEU A 11 -0.61 15.06 -15.86
C LEU A 11 0.21 15.44 -14.60
N LEU A 12 1.48 15.12 -14.59
CA LEU A 12 2.40 15.47 -13.51
C LEU A 12 2.47 16.99 -13.31
N HIS A 13 2.51 17.78 -14.40
CA HIS A 13 2.53 19.22 -14.33
C HIS A 13 1.27 19.78 -13.66
N ARG A 14 0.07 19.39 -14.13
CA ARG A 14 -1.21 19.83 -13.51
C ARG A 14 -1.31 19.42 -12.04
N ALA A 15 -0.95 18.21 -11.72
CA ALA A 15 -0.98 17.72 -10.33
C ALA A 15 -0.03 18.51 -9.42
N ASN A 16 1.19 18.83 -9.90
CA ASN A 16 2.13 19.67 -9.16
C ASN A 16 1.61 21.09 -8.95
N GLU A 17 0.98 21.69 -9.96
CA GLU A 17 0.36 23.01 -9.82
C GLU A 17 -0.73 22.99 -8.75
N ALA A 18 -1.65 22.02 -8.80
CA ALA A 18 -2.73 21.89 -7.83
C ALA A 18 -2.20 21.70 -6.39
N VAL A 19 -1.25 20.79 -6.21
CA VAL A 19 -0.66 20.50 -4.89
C VAL A 19 0.14 21.69 -4.37
N THR A 20 0.88 22.38 -5.25
CA THR A 20 1.65 23.57 -4.85
C THR A 20 0.73 24.75 -4.51
N ALA A 21 -0.35 24.92 -5.23
CA ALA A 21 -1.35 25.96 -4.92
C ALA A 21 -2.01 25.74 -3.55
N ALA A 22 -2.27 24.48 -3.18
CA ALA A 22 -2.92 24.12 -1.92
C ALA A 22 -1.97 24.07 -0.72
N LEU A 23 -0.75 23.55 -0.90
CA LEU A 23 0.18 23.22 0.19
C LEU A 23 1.46 24.08 0.20
N GLY A 24 1.64 24.97 -0.78
CA GLY A 24 2.92 25.66 -0.98
C GLY A 24 3.97 24.78 -1.66
N PRO A 25 5.22 25.25 -1.74
CA PRO A 25 6.31 24.49 -2.33
C PRO A 25 6.62 23.23 -1.51
N THR A 26 7.19 22.22 -2.16
CA THR A 26 7.62 21.00 -1.44
C THR A 26 8.66 21.38 -0.37
N PRO A 27 8.49 20.97 0.90
CA PRO A 27 9.49 21.20 1.92
C PRO A 27 10.81 20.53 1.55
N ASP A 28 11.94 21.23 1.81
CA ASP A 28 13.25 20.62 1.68
C ASP A 28 13.44 19.53 2.77
N GLY A 29 14.08 18.42 2.40
CA GLY A 29 14.48 17.38 3.36
C GLY A 29 13.33 16.53 3.92
N VAL A 30 12.29 16.27 3.13
CA VAL A 30 11.30 15.24 3.49
C VAL A 30 12.03 13.90 3.64
N GLU A 31 12.18 13.42 4.88
CA GLU A 31 12.71 12.08 5.14
C GLU A 31 11.68 11.04 4.71
N VAL A 32 11.94 10.39 3.60
CA VAL A 32 11.23 9.17 3.22
C VAL A 32 11.83 8.02 4.05
N ALA A 33 10.98 7.24 4.70
CA ALA A 33 11.44 6.04 5.41
C ALA A 33 12.20 5.15 4.41
N GLU A 34 13.34 4.59 4.86
CA GLU A 34 14.23 3.81 4.01
C GLU A 34 13.44 2.79 3.18
N ALA A 35 13.64 2.81 1.88
CA ALA A 35 12.85 2.03 0.94
C ALA A 35 12.88 0.56 1.35
N LEU A 36 11.71 0.00 1.54
CA LEU A 36 11.52 -1.39 1.91
C LEU A 36 12.26 -2.27 0.92
N ARG A 37 12.98 -3.26 1.46
CA ARG A 37 13.86 -4.15 0.70
C ARG A 37 13.17 -4.67 -0.55
N THR A 38 13.66 -4.30 -1.72
CA THR A 38 13.30 -4.97 -2.97
C THR A 38 14.00 -6.32 -3.00
N SER A 39 13.22 -7.39 -3.16
CA SER A 39 13.74 -8.74 -3.34
C SER A 39 13.81 -9.07 -4.84
N ASP A 40 14.81 -9.84 -5.26
CA ASP A 40 14.87 -10.37 -6.63
C ASP A 40 13.86 -11.51 -6.85
N SER A 41 13.42 -12.18 -5.78
CA SER A 41 12.43 -13.23 -5.86
C SER A 41 11.00 -12.68 -5.86
N LEU A 42 10.10 -13.33 -6.62
CA LEU A 42 8.68 -12.97 -6.61
C LEU A 42 8.06 -13.07 -5.20
N ALA A 43 8.39 -14.13 -4.46
CA ALA A 43 7.89 -14.34 -3.10
C ALA A 43 8.28 -13.19 -2.17
N GLY A 44 9.54 -12.76 -2.20
CA GLY A 44 10.02 -11.63 -1.39
C GLY A 44 9.47 -10.26 -1.78
N ARG A 45 8.59 -10.20 -2.79
CA ARG A 45 7.82 -9.01 -3.18
C ARG A 45 6.33 -9.11 -2.84
N ILE A 46 5.92 -10.15 -2.11
CA ILE A 46 4.50 -10.40 -1.82
C ILE A 46 4.21 -10.15 -0.34
N ASP A 47 3.17 -9.37 -0.06
CA ASP A 47 2.52 -9.25 1.24
C ASP A 47 1.36 -10.26 1.26
N HIS A 48 1.56 -11.37 2.01
CA HIS A 48 0.55 -12.42 2.15
C HIS A 48 -0.59 -11.95 3.04
N THR A 49 -1.81 -11.83 2.49
CA THR A 49 -2.83 -10.95 3.04
C THR A 49 -4.08 -11.70 3.50
N LEU A 50 -4.53 -11.44 4.73
CA LEU A 50 -5.82 -11.89 5.28
C LEU A 50 -6.47 -10.76 6.09
N LEU A 51 -7.47 -10.08 5.48
CA LEU A 51 -8.15 -8.92 6.04
C LEU A 51 -9.65 -9.13 6.26
N LYS A 52 -10.16 -10.35 6.09
CA LYS A 52 -11.56 -10.67 6.34
C LYS A 52 -11.93 -10.42 7.80
N ALA A 53 -13.13 -9.89 8.03
CA ALA A 53 -13.63 -9.59 9.38
C ALA A 53 -13.81 -10.86 10.24
N ASP A 54 -14.05 -11.99 9.61
CA ASP A 54 -14.23 -13.30 10.22
C ASP A 54 -12.94 -14.13 10.33
N ALA A 55 -11.77 -13.52 10.06
CA ALA A 55 -10.48 -14.18 10.22
C ALA A 55 -10.31 -14.70 11.66
N THR A 56 -10.03 -15.99 11.80
CA THR A 56 -9.81 -16.62 13.08
C THR A 56 -8.32 -16.67 13.45
N ARG A 57 -8.00 -16.89 14.73
CA ARG A 57 -6.61 -17.07 15.18
C ARG A 57 -5.90 -18.17 14.38
N SER A 58 -6.56 -19.32 14.19
CA SER A 58 -5.99 -20.44 13.42
C SER A 58 -5.69 -20.04 11.97
N ALA A 59 -6.53 -19.24 11.33
CA ALA A 59 -6.28 -18.76 9.96
C ALA A 59 -5.08 -17.81 9.91
N ILE A 60 -4.90 -16.94 10.92
CA ILE A 60 -3.71 -16.08 11.03
C ILE A 60 -2.44 -16.90 11.27
N GLU A 61 -2.49 -17.91 12.12
CA GLU A 61 -1.35 -18.79 12.38
C GLU A 61 -0.95 -19.59 11.12
N THR A 62 -1.93 -20.04 10.34
CA THR A 62 -1.69 -20.67 9.03
C THR A 62 -1.03 -19.68 8.06
N LEU A 63 -1.56 -18.46 7.96
CA LEU A 63 -1.00 -17.38 7.12
C LEU A 63 0.48 -17.12 7.46
N CYS A 64 0.82 -17.06 8.75
CA CYS A 64 2.20 -16.86 9.19
C CYS A 64 3.08 -18.07 8.81
N GLY A 65 2.60 -19.30 8.97
CA GLY A 65 3.31 -20.51 8.56
C GLY A 65 3.64 -20.53 7.07
N GLU A 66 2.64 -20.24 6.22
CA GLU A 66 2.81 -20.13 4.77
C GLU A 66 3.82 -19.02 4.42
N ALA A 67 3.75 -17.87 5.11
CA ALA A 67 4.67 -16.77 4.85
C ALA A 67 6.13 -17.12 5.17
N ILE A 68 6.37 -17.86 6.23
CA ILE A 68 7.72 -18.37 6.59
C ILE A 68 8.18 -19.38 5.54
N GLU A 69 7.36 -20.37 5.20
CA GLU A 69 7.69 -21.44 4.26
C GLU A 69 8.10 -20.87 2.89
N HIS A 70 7.28 -19.95 2.37
CA HIS A 70 7.49 -19.36 1.04
C HIS A 70 8.40 -18.14 1.04
N LYS A 71 8.84 -17.66 2.21
CA LYS A 71 9.69 -16.45 2.37
C LYS A 71 9.06 -15.22 1.75
N PHE A 72 7.77 -14.98 2.06
CA PHE A 72 7.09 -13.76 1.64
C PHE A 72 7.69 -12.52 2.33
N ALA A 73 7.48 -11.35 1.74
CA ALA A 73 7.97 -10.09 2.30
C ALA A 73 7.34 -9.79 3.66
N SER A 74 6.04 -9.97 3.75
CA SER A 74 5.27 -9.76 4.98
C SER A 74 4.02 -10.62 5.02
N VAL A 75 3.38 -10.71 6.20
CA VAL A 75 1.94 -10.92 6.30
C VAL A 75 1.24 -9.58 6.41
N CYS A 76 0.00 -9.46 5.87
CA CYS A 76 -0.80 -8.26 6.04
C CYS A 76 -2.13 -8.63 6.71
N VAL A 77 -2.36 -8.10 7.92
CA VAL A 77 -3.48 -8.47 8.79
C VAL A 77 -4.16 -7.22 9.37
N ASN A 78 -5.41 -7.36 9.86
CA ASN A 78 -6.04 -6.31 10.64
C ASN A 78 -5.29 -6.08 11.96
N THR A 79 -5.33 -4.84 12.51
CA THR A 79 -4.59 -4.42 13.72
C THR A 79 -4.76 -5.36 14.91
N ARG A 80 -5.97 -5.90 15.12
CA ARG A 80 -6.24 -6.91 16.14
C ARG A 80 -5.27 -8.10 16.14
N TRP A 81 -4.72 -8.46 14.97
CA TRP A 81 -3.91 -9.66 14.79
C TRP A 81 -2.40 -9.39 14.80
N VAL A 82 -2.01 -8.12 14.92
CA VAL A 82 -0.59 -7.73 14.96
C VAL A 82 0.18 -8.46 16.07
N PRO A 83 -0.28 -8.52 17.34
CA PRO A 83 0.46 -9.22 18.38
C PRO A 83 0.65 -10.73 18.06
N THR A 84 -0.39 -11.38 17.52
CA THR A 84 -0.31 -12.79 17.14
C THR A 84 0.68 -13.02 16.00
N ALA A 85 0.64 -12.16 14.96
CA ALA A 85 1.57 -12.26 13.84
C ALA A 85 3.01 -11.97 14.27
N ALA A 86 3.24 -10.94 15.08
CA ALA A 86 4.57 -10.60 15.60
C ALA A 86 5.19 -11.75 16.42
N GLU A 87 4.40 -12.39 17.28
CA GLU A 87 4.84 -13.57 18.03
C GLU A 87 5.23 -14.74 17.10
N ARG A 88 4.39 -15.03 16.10
CA ARG A 88 4.58 -16.17 15.18
C ARG A 88 5.73 -15.97 14.19
N LEU A 89 5.99 -14.74 13.80
CA LEU A 89 7.02 -14.39 12.81
C LEU A 89 8.37 -14.03 13.42
N ALA A 90 8.46 -14.00 14.76
CA ALA A 90 9.70 -13.64 15.44
C ALA A 90 10.91 -14.46 14.95
N GLY A 91 11.95 -13.77 14.48
CA GLY A 91 13.18 -14.40 13.97
C GLY A 91 13.10 -15.02 12.57
N SER A 92 11.94 -14.99 11.90
CA SER A 92 11.76 -15.58 10.56
C SER A 92 12.28 -14.68 9.42
N GLY A 93 12.38 -13.38 9.64
CA GLY A 93 12.68 -12.37 8.62
C GLY A 93 11.47 -11.93 7.79
N VAL A 94 10.27 -12.48 8.04
CA VAL A 94 9.00 -12.03 7.46
C VAL A 94 8.46 -10.89 8.30
N MET A 95 8.07 -9.78 7.67
CA MET A 95 7.56 -8.59 8.35
C MET A 95 6.08 -8.70 8.71
N VAL A 96 5.65 -7.97 9.73
CA VAL A 96 4.24 -7.76 10.06
C VAL A 96 3.77 -6.45 9.46
N CYS A 97 2.94 -6.52 8.44
CA CYS A 97 2.20 -5.39 7.88
C CYS A 97 0.78 -5.37 8.46
N THR A 98 0.25 -4.18 8.72
CA THR A 98 -1.14 -4.02 9.12
C THR A 98 -1.82 -2.90 8.35
N VAL A 99 -3.16 -2.79 8.51
CA VAL A 99 -3.95 -1.75 7.85
C VAL A 99 -4.47 -0.75 8.87
N VAL A 100 -4.62 0.52 8.47
CA VAL A 100 -5.10 1.61 9.31
C VAL A 100 -6.15 2.42 8.55
N GLY A 101 -7.22 2.83 9.26
CA GLY A 101 -8.35 3.50 8.63
C GLY A 101 -9.09 2.62 7.61
N PHE A 102 -8.98 1.33 7.75
CA PHE A 102 -9.37 0.36 6.72
C PHE A 102 -10.80 -0.20 6.91
N PRO A 103 -11.56 -0.43 5.81
CA PRO A 103 -11.18 -0.20 4.42
C PRO A 103 -11.60 1.17 3.86
N LEU A 104 -12.29 2.01 4.62
CA LEU A 104 -13.02 3.18 4.12
C LEU A 104 -12.19 4.48 4.07
N GLY A 105 -11.15 4.62 4.88
CA GLY A 105 -10.40 5.88 5.02
C GLY A 105 -11.19 7.02 5.70
N ALA A 106 -12.44 6.80 6.06
CA ALA A 106 -13.41 7.82 6.45
C ALA A 106 -13.45 8.13 7.96
N MET A 107 -12.40 7.75 8.71
CA MET A 107 -12.28 8.13 10.11
C MET A 107 -11.48 9.44 10.25
N THR A 108 -11.56 10.04 11.44
CA THR A 108 -10.79 11.24 11.72
C THR A 108 -9.28 10.96 11.69
N ARG A 109 -8.49 11.96 11.29
CA ARG A 109 -7.02 11.86 11.26
C ARG A 109 -6.41 11.40 12.60
N LEU A 110 -6.96 11.86 13.73
CA LEU A 110 -6.49 11.46 15.05
C LEU A 110 -6.75 9.98 15.34
N ALA A 111 -7.90 9.45 14.92
CA ALA A 111 -8.20 8.04 15.07
C ALA A 111 -7.26 7.16 14.24
N LYS A 112 -6.96 7.55 12.99
CA LYS A 112 -5.99 6.83 12.15
C LYS A 112 -4.57 6.89 12.72
N ALA A 113 -4.12 8.06 13.18
CA ALA A 113 -2.81 8.22 13.78
C ALA A 113 -2.66 7.38 15.06
N GLU A 114 -3.68 7.35 15.92
CA GLU A 114 -3.66 6.55 17.13
C GLU A 114 -3.69 5.04 16.82
N GLU A 115 -4.47 4.61 15.83
CA GLU A 115 -4.47 3.21 15.37
C GLU A 115 -3.08 2.79 14.89
N ALA A 116 -2.40 3.63 14.11
CA ALA A 116 -1.04 3.37 13.65
C ALA A 116 -0.05 3.28 14.82
N ARG A 117 -0.12 4.21 15.76
CA ARG A 117 0.75 4.22 16.95
C ARG A 117 0.60 2.93 17.77
N ILE A 118 -0.64 2.50 18.00
CA ILE A 118 -0.93 1.26 18.73
C ILE A 118 -0.39 0.05 17.95
N ALA A 119 -0.66 -0.02 16.65
CA ALA A 119 -0.22 -1.13 15.82
C ALA A 119 1.30 -1.31 15.83
N VAL A 120 2.06 -0.22 15.72
CA VAL A 120 3.53 -0.27 15.79
C VAL A 120 4.01 -0.67 17.19
N ALA A 121 3.39 -0.16 18.25
CA ALA A 121 3.72 -0.55 19.61
C ALA A 121 3.44 -2.03 19.89
N GLU A 122 2.50 -2.64 19.17
CA GLU A 122 2.15 -4.06 19.25
C GLU A 122 2.98 -4.96 18.31
N GLY A 123 3.88 -4.38 17.51
CA GLY A 123 4.85 -5.12 16.71
C GLY A 123 4.60 -5.10 15.19
N ALA A 124 3.86 -4.13 14.68
CA ALA A 124 3.79 -3.92 13.23
C ALA A 124 5.11 -3.31 12.70
N ASP A 125 5.67 -3.92 11.66
CA ASP A 125 6.86 -3.42 10.96
C ASP A 125 6.51 -2.46 9.82
N GLU A 126 5.29 -2.55 9.26
CA GLU A 126 4.77 -1.73 8.16
C GLU A 126 3.30 -1.40 8.37
N VAL A 127 2.86 -0.23 7.88
CA VAL A 127 1.47 0.23 8.00
C VAL A 127 0.92 0.62 6.63
N ASP A 128 -0.20 0.02 6.22
CA ASP A 128 -0.96 0.39 5.02
C ASP A 128 -2.18 1.23 5.44
N MET A 129 -2.13 2.55 5.29
CA MET A 129 -3.26 3.44 5.62
C MET A 129 -4.17 3.68 4.42
N VAL A 130 -5.46 3.84 4.64
CA VAL A 130 -6.39 4.27 3.58
C VAL A 130 -6.47 5.80 3.56
N LEU A 131 -6.34 6.37 2.35
CA LEU A 131 -6.48 7.80 2.07
C LEU A 131 -7.83 8.35 2.58
N ASP A 132 -7.89 9.60 2.97
CA ASP A 132 -9.15 10.34 3.08
C ASP A 132 -9.68 10.65 1.65
N ILE A 133 -10.42 9.67 1.11
CA ILE A 133 -10.97 9.74 -0.25
C ILE A 133 -11.97 10.91 -0.36
N GLY A 134 -12.81 11.09 0.66
CA GLY A 134 -13.80 12.15 0.71
C GLY A 134 -13.18 13.55 0.67
N GLY A 135 -12.11 13.75 1.43
CA GLY A 135 -11.32 14.98 1.42
C GLY A 135 -10.70 15.25 0.06
N LEU A 136 -10.09 14.23 -0.57
CA LEU A 136 -9.52 14.36 -1.91
C LEU A 136 -10.57 14.72 -2.96
N LEU A 137 -11.72 14.05 -2.96
CA LEU A 137 -12.82 14.31 -3.89
C LEU A 137 -13.44 15.71 -3.68
N SER A 138 -13.36 16.23 -2.46
CA SER A 138 -13.78 17.58 -2.10
C SER A 138 -12.72 18.65 -2.38
N SER A 139 -11.56 18.25 -2.91
CA SER A 139 -10.39 19.13 -3.12
C SER A 139 -9.83 19.77 -1.84
N ASP A 140 -10.09 19.16 -0.67
CA ASP A 140 -9.49 19.55 0.60
C ASP A 140 -8.09 18.91 0.77
N LEU A 141 -7.17 19.35 -0.08
CA LEU A 141 -5.84 18.75 -0.17
C LEU A 141 -5.00 18.96 1.10
N ALA A 142 -5.28 20.01 1.86
CA ALA A 142 -4.62 20.28 3.12
C ALA A 142 -5.04 19.26 4.18
N ALA A 143 -6.32 18.93 4.28
CA ALA A 143 -6.80 17.90 5.19
C ALA A 143 -6.26 16.52 4.82
N VAL A 144 -6.19 16.19 3.52
CA VAL A 144 -5.60 14.94 3.03
C VAL A 144 -4.10 14.84 3.39
N TYR A 145 -3.36 15.93 3.21
CA TYR A 145 -1.95 16.00 3.59
C TYR A 145 -1.76 15.79 5.10
N ASP A 146 -2.53 16.51 5.91
CA ASP A 146 -2.46 16.41 7.38
C ASP A 146 -2.84 15.02 7.90
N ASP A 147 -3.80 14.34 7.23
CA ASP A 147 -4.21 12.97 7.56
C ASP A 147 -3.05 11.98 7.35
N ILE A 148 -2.42 12.02 6.17
CA ILE A 148 -1.29 11.14 5.87
C ILE A 148 -0.09 11.48 6.77
N LEU A 149 0.25 12.76 6.91
CA LEU A 149 1.37 13.22 7.75
C LEU A 149 1.21 12.76 9.20
N GLY A 150 -0.04 12.84 9.72
CA GLY A 150 -0.36 12.38 11.07
C GLY A 150 -0.09 10.90 11.27
N VAL A 151 -0.47 10.06 10.31
CA VAL A 151 -0.21 8.61 10.34
C VAL A 151 1.27 8.30 10.16
N VAL A 152 1.96 8.96 9.21
CA VAL A 152 3.41 8.80 9.00
C VAL A 152 4.19 9.13 10.27
N GLY A 153 3.83 10.24 10.94
CA GLY A 153 4.46 10.63 12.20
C GLY A 153 4.22 9.63 13.34
N ALA A 154 2.99 9.14 13.46
CA ALA A 154 2.59 8.21 14.52
C ALA A 154 3.12 6.78 14.33
N ALA A 155 3.35 6.37 13.07
CA ALA A 155 3.84 5.04 12.73
C ALA A 155 5.38 4.92 12.88
N ARG A 156 6.12 6.00 13.04
CA ARG A 156 7.60 5.92 13.12
C ARG A 156 8.07 4.95 14.20
N PRO A 157 9.07 4.10 13.91
CA PRO A 157 9.90 4.06 12.70
C PRO A 157 9.32 3.23 11.54
N ALA A 158 8.13 2.63 11.67
CA ALA A 158 7.53 1.79 10.63
C ALA A 158 7.17 2.64 9.40
N PRO A 159 7.54 2.20 8.17
CA PRO A 159 7.15 2.86 6.94
C PRO A 159 5.65 2.74 6.68
N VAL A 160 5.08 3.80 6.07
CA VAL A 160 3.66 3.87 5.73
C VAL A 160 3.47 3.73 4.22
N LYS A 161 2.48 2.92 3.82
CA LYS A 161 1.99 2.81 2.45
C LYS A 161 0.60 3.43 2.38
N VAL A 162 0.38 4.37 1.44
CA VAL A 162 -0.89 5.07 1.29
C VAL A 162 -1.75 4.37 0.25
N ILE A 163 -2.88 3.80 0.67
CA ILE A 163 -3.87 3.16 -0.22
C ILE A 163 -4.72 4.27 -0.83
N LEU A 164 -4.62 4.44 -2.14
CA LEU A 164 -5.35 5.47 -2.88
C LEU A 164 -6.81 5.10 -3.16
N GLU A 165 -7.14 3.81 -3.25
CA GLU A 165 -8.39 3.25 -3.75
C GLU A 165 -8.68 3.73 -5.17
N THR A 166 -7.79 3.39 -6.08
CA THR A 166 -7.71 3.94 -7.44
C THR A 166 -8.99 3.82 -8.26
N SER A 167 -9.82 2.81 -7.98
CA SER A 167 -11.12 2.62 -8.65
C SER A 167 -12.14 3.74 -8.37
N MET A 168 -11.94 4.52 -7.30
CA MET A 168 -12.80 5.65 -6.93
C MET A 168 -12.29 7.00 -7.46
N LEU A 169 -11.13 7.01 -8.12
CA LEU A 169 -10.42 8.23 -8.51
C LEU A 169 -10.20 8.30 -10.02
N ASN A 170 -10.30 9.49 -10.58
CA ASN A 170 -9.79 9.75 -11.93
C ASN A 170 -8.27 9.95 -11.91
N ASP A 171 -7.64 10.03 -13.09
CA ASP A 171 -6.19 10.08 -13.20
C ASP A 171 -5.56 11.35 -12.58
N ASP A 172 -6.23 12.52 -12.69
CA ASP A 172 -5.75 13.74 -12.02
C ASP A 172 -5.77 13.57 -10.48
N GLN A 173 -6.82 12.96 -9.92
CA GLN A 173 -6.92 12.70 -8.49
C GLN A 173 -5.89 11.68 -8.00
N LYS A 174 -5.62 10.61 -8.78
CA LYS A 174 -4.55 9.64 -8.49
C LYS A 174 -3.18 10.34 -8.46
N ALA A 175 -2.92 11.20 -9.45
CA ALA A 175 -1.66 11.94 -9.53
C ALA A 175 -1.49 12.87 -8.33
N ILE A 176 -2.51 13.65 -7.96
CA ILE A 176 -2.50 14.54 -6.79
C ILE A 176 -2.24 13.74 -5.51
N ALA A 177 -2.93 12.61 -5.31
CA ALA A 177 -2.76 11.77 -4.12
C ALA A 177 -1.34 11.21 -4.02
N CYS A 178 -0.73 10.77 -5.14
CA CYS A 178 0.66 10.33 -5.19
C CYS A 178 1.63 11.43 -4.75
N LEU A 179 1.45 12.66 -5.26
CA LEU A 179 2.31 13.80 -4.92
C LEU A 179 2.12 14.24 -3.46
N ILE A 180 0.91 14.19 -2.92
CA ILE A 180 0.67 14.47 -1.50
C ILE A 180 1.38 13.40 -0.65
N ALA A 181 1.23 12.11 -0.95
CA ALA A 181 1.90 11.04 -0.24
C ALA A 181 3.43 11.22 -0.23
N ALA A 182 4.02 11.59 -1.37
CA ALA A 182 5.46 11.85 -1.45
C ALA A 182 5.91 13.01 -0.52
N ARG A 183 5.08 14.05 -0.37
CA ARG A 183 5.40 15.20 0.49
C ARG A 183 5.28 14.93 1.99
N THR A 184 4.62 13.83 2.39
CA THR A 184 4.43 13.47 3.80
C THR A 184 5.52 12.56 4.35
N GLY A 185 6.42 12.04 3.50
CA GLY A 185 7.40 11.04 3.88
C GLY A 185 6.85 9.62 3.93
N ALA A 186 5.70 9.35 3.29
CA ALA A 186 5.24 7.99 3.05
C ALA A 186 6.26 7.20 2.23
N ALA A 187 6.39 5.90 2.49
CA ALA A 187 7.33 5.03 1.79
C ALA A 187 6.77 4.45 0.49
N TYR A 188 5.45 4.29 0.40
CA TYR A 188 4.77 3.72 -0.76
C TYR A 188 3.44 4.41 -1.03
N VAL A 189 3.02 4.33 -2.30
CA VAL A 189 1.61 4.43 -2.71
C VAL A 189 1.10 3.04 -3.09
N LYS A 190 -0.15 2.73 -2.73
CA LYS A 190 -0.81 1.43 -2.94
C LYS A 190 -2.12 1.63 -3.69
N THR A 191 -2.46 0.74 -4.61
CA THR A 191 -3.65 0.90 -5.44
C THR A 191 -4.96 0.80 -4.66
N SER A 192 -5.20 -0.31 -3.97
CA SER A 192 -6.56 -0.68 -3.56
C SER A 192 -6.61 -1.41 -2.23
N THR A 193 -7.76 -1.31 -1.55
CA THR A 193 -8.06 -2.08 -0.36
C THR A 193 -8.42 -3.54 -0.69
N GLY A 194 -9.02 -3.77 -1.85
CA GLY A 194 -9.67 -5.04 -2.23
C GLY A 194 -11.15 -5.12 -1.80
N PHE A 195 -11.66 -4.11 -1.07
CA PHE A 195 -13.05 -4.01 -0.59
C PHE A 195 -13.86 -2.95 -1.33
N GLY A 196 -13.21 -2.06 -2.10
CA GLY A 196 -13.85 -0.95 -2.83
C GLY A 196 -14.42 -1.32 -4.21
N GLY A 197 -14.53 -2.60 -4.54
CA GLY A 197 -15.10 -3.06 -5.83
C GLY A 197 -14.13 -3.01 -7.01
N GLY A 198 -12.90 -2.49 -6.84
CA GLY A 198 -11.85 -2.46 -7.84
C GLY A 198 -10.55 -3.11 -7.36
N GLY A 199 -9.53 -3.09 -8.21
CA GLY A 199 -8.21 -3.65 -7.89
C GLY A 199 -7.12 -3.08 -8.79
N ALA A 200 -5.89 -3.54 -8.58
CA ALA A 200 -4.74 -3.11 -9.36
C ALA A 200 -4.90 -3.42 -10.86
N ASN A 201 -4.45 -2.50 -11.68
CA ASN A 201 -4.32 -2.67 -13.11
C ASN A 201 -3.01 -1.99 -13.60
N ALA A 202 -2.54 -2.37 -14.78
CA ALA A 202 -1.26 -1.91 -15.29
C ALA A 202 -1.23 -0.39 -15.58
N HIS A 203 -2.37 0.21 -15.97
CA HIS A 203 -2.47 1.65 -16.21
C HIS A 203 -2.23 2.43 -14.90
N ASP A 204 -2.96 2.07 -13.83
CA ASP A 204 -2.83 2.75 -12.54
C ASP A 204 -1.41 2.61 -11.97
N ILE A 205 -0.81 1.41 -12.07
CA ILE A 205 0.57 1.19 -11.62
C ILE A 205 1.56 2.06 -12.40
N ALA A 206 1.44 2.12 -13.72
CA ALA A 206 2.32 2.94 -14.55
C ALA A 206 2.15 4.44 -14.27
N LEU A 207 0.90 4.91 -14.07
CA LEU A 207 0.61 6.27 -13.65
C LEU A 207 1.24 6.59 -12.29
N MET A 208 0.99 5.76 -11.27
CA MET A 208 1.54 5.95 -9.93
C MET A 208 3.06 5.99 -9.94
N ARG A 209 3.71 5.07 -10.67
CA ARG A 209 5.17 5.07 -10.84
C ARG A 209 5.66 6.36 -11.51
N ALA A 210 4.98 6.84 -12.55
CA ALA A 210 5.34 8.09 -13.21
C ALA A 210 5.24 9.31 -12.27
N MET A 211 4.27 9.30 -11.33
CA MET A 211 4.09 10.40 -10.37
C MET A 211 5.14 10.39 -9.26
N VAL A 212 5.49 9.22 -8.72
CA VAL A 212 6.40 9.14 -7.56
C VAL A 212 7.86 8.88 -7.95
N GLY A 213 8.16 8.55 -9.21
CA GLY A 213 9.52 8.22 -9.66
C GLY A 213 10.14 7.10 -8.81
N GLU A 214 11.40 7.26 -8.44
CA GLU A 214 12.13 6.35 -7.54
C GLU A 214 12.01 6.77 -6.06
N ALA A 215 11.31 7.88 -5.77
CA ALA A 215 11.22 8.40 -4.41
C ALA A 215 10.36 7.51 -3.50
N LEU A 216 9.28 6.93 -4.03
CA LEU A 216 8.41 6.01 -3.29
C LEU A 216 8.29 4.67 -4.02
N GLY A 217 8.04 3.61 -3.24
CA GLY A 217 7.60 2.34 -3.80
C GLY A 217 6.16 2.40 -4.30
N VAL A 218 5.81 1.48 -5.20
CA VAL A 218 4.45 1.27 -5.69
C VAL A 218 4.00 -0.14 -5.33
N LYS A 219 2.87 -0.28 -4.62
CA LYS A 219 2.28 -1.57 -4.27
C LYS A 219 1.00 -1.81 -5.07
N ALA A 220 0.95 -2.91 -5.80
CA ALA A 220 -0.25 -3.41 -6.47
C ALA A 220 -1.04 -4.32 -5.53
N SER A 221 -2.32 -4.06 -5.31
CA SER A 221 -3.19 -4.91 -4.49
C SER A 221 -4.64 -4.88 -4.97
N GLY A 222 -5.38 -5.94 -4.62
CA GLY A 222 -6.68 -6.21 -5.21
C GLY A 222 -6.55 -6.75 -6.63
N ALA A 223 -7.35 -7.75 -6.98
CA ALA A 223 -7.38 -8.40 -8.30
C ALA A 223 -6.08 -9.10 -8.79
N VAL A 224 -5.03 -9.20 -7.98
CA VAL A 224 -3.81 -9.97 -8.32
C VAL A 224 -4.00 -11.40 -7.82
N ARG A 225 -4.29 -12.32 -8.73
CA ARG A 225 -4.69 -13.70 -8.38
C ARG A 225 -3.79 -14.77 -8.98
N SER A 226 -3.00 -14.43 -9.98
CA SER A 226 -2.13 -15.36 -10.70
C SER A 226 -0.69 -14.84 -10.75
N ARG A 227 0.24 -15.75 -11.09
CA ARG A 227 1.64 -15.38 -11.37
C ARG A 227 1.75 -14.41 -12.54
N GLU A 228 0.86 -14.52 -13.50
CA GLU A 228 0.82 -13.63 -14.68
C GLU A 228 0.38 -12.23 -14.27
N ASP A 229 -0.67 -12.10 -13.45
CA ASP A 229 -1.11 -10.80 -12.92
C ASP A 229 0.04 -10.13 -12.15
N ALA A 230 0.68 -10.87 -11.22
CA ALA A 230 1.78 -10.35 -10.43
C ALA A 230 2.94 -9.85 -11.32
N ARG A 231 3.33 -10.63 -12.33
CA ARG A 231 4.36 -10.22 -13.30
C ARG A 231 3.95 -9.01 -14.13
N ALA A 232 2.68 -8.91 -14.52
CA ALA A 232 2.17 -7.76 -15.25
C ALA A 232 2.25 -6.48 -14.40
N MET A 233 1.91 -6.55 -13.11
CA MET A 233 2.03 -5.41 -12.19
C MET A 233 3.49 -5.00 -11.98
N LEU A 234 4.39 -5.97 -11.74
CA LEU A 234 5.83 -5.69 -11.60
C LEU A 234 6.40 -5.06 -12.88
N LYS A 235 6.01 -5.56 -14.06
CA LYS A 235 6.42 -4.98 -15.35
C LYS A 235 5.90 -3.56 -15.56
N ALA A 236 4.72 -3.24 -15.02
CA ALA A 236 4.15 -1.90 -15.09
C ALA A 236 4.80 -0.91 -14.11
N GLY A 237 5.64 -1.37 -13.18
CA GLY A 237 6.39 -0.52 -12.25
C GLY A 237 6.06 -0.73 -10.77
N ALA A 238 5.34 -1.79 -10.40
CA ALA A 238 5.16 -2.13 -9.00
C ALA A 238 6.43 -2.73 -8.39
N ASP A 239 6.70 -2.43 -7.12
CA ASP A 239 7.78 -3.02 -6.31
C ASP A 239 7.26 -4.12 -5.39
N ARG A 240 6.00 -4.03 -4.98
CA ARG A 240 5.35 -4.88 -4.00
C ARG A 240 3.97 -5.34 -4.49
N ILE A 241 3.57 -6.54 -4.13
CA ILE A 241 2.27 -7.13 -4.46
C ILE A 241 1.54 -7.48 -3.17
N GLY A 242 0.29 -7.07 -3.03
CA GLY A 242 -0.61 -7.55 -1.96
C GLY A 242 -1.61 -8.56 -2.51
N ALA A 243 -1.60 -9.78 -1.99
CA ALA A 243 -2.48 -10.84 -2.45
C ALA A 243 -2.90 -11.79 -1.32
N SER A 244 -4.13 -12.31 -1.40
CA SER A 244 -4.61 -13.40 -0.56
C SER A 244 -4.26 -14.78 -1.15
N SER A 245 -4.05 -14.85 -2.46
CA SER A 245 -3.70 -16.09 -3.19
C SER A 245 -2.18 -16.26 -3.37
N SER A 246 -1.37 -15.77 -2.42
CA SER A 246 0.08 -15.67 -2.57
C SER A 246 0.76 -17.02 -2.83
N VAL A 247 0.32 -18.08 -2.16
CA VAL A 247 0.86 -19.44 -2.35
C VAL A 247 0.64 -19.90 -3.79
N ALA A 248 -0.57 -19.76 -4.33
CA ALA A 248 -0.87 -20.11 -5.73
C ALA A 248 -0.03 -19.27 -6.73
N ILE A 249 0.16 -17.99 -6.45
CA ILE A 249 1.00 -17.09 -7.28
C ILE A 249 2.44 -17.62 -7.37
N VAL A 250 3.03 -18.08 -6.27
CA VAL A 250 4.43 -18.53 -6.27
C VAL A 250 4.60 -19.98 -6.68
N SER A 251 3.65 -20.88 -6.41
CA SER A 251 3.67 -22.25 -6.90
C SER A 251 3.34 -22.34 -8.40
N GLY A 252 2.56 -21.41 -8.92
CA GLY A 252 2.07 -21.42 -10.31
C GLY A 252 0.81 -22.24 -10.50
N ASP A 253 0.14 -22.60 -9.41
CA ASP A 253 -1.14 -23.29 -9.41
C ASP A 253 -2.30 -22.30 -9.67
N GLU A 254 -3.46 -22.82 -10.08
CA GLU A 254 -4.66 -21.98 -10.16
C GLU A 254 -5.12 -21.57 -8.75
N ALA A 255 -5.39 -20.29 -8.56
CA ALA A 255 -5.88 -19.77 -7.30
C ALA A 255 -7.30 -20.34 -7.02
N ALA A 256 -7.51 -20.86 -5.82
CA ALA A 256 -8.86 -21.20 -5.36
C ALA A 256 -9.76 -19.95 -5.42
N ALA A 257 -11.00 -20.10 -5.89
CA ALA A 257 -11.96 -19.00 -5.97
C ALA A 257 -12.28 -18.47 -4.58
N GLY A 258 -11.72 -17.31 -4.22
CA GLY A 258 -11.90 -16.68 -2.91
C GLY A 258 -11.01 -15.45 -2.80
N GLY A 259 -11.50 -14.31 -3.34
CA GLY A 259 -10.92 -12.99 -3.06
C GLY A 259 -11.28 -12.51 -1.64
N TYR A 260 -10.76 -11.32 -1.27
CA TYR A 260 -11.04 -10.59 -0.02
C TYR A 260 -12.50 -10.68 0.41
#